data_c9a00e6f278c73a65cc764b157df38bb
#
_entry.id   c9a00e6f278c73a65cc764b157df38bb
#
_cell.length_a   1.000
_cell.length_b   1.000
_cell.length_c   1.000
_cell.angle_alpha   90.00
_cell.angle_beta   90.00
_cell.angle_gamma   90.00
#
_symmetry.space_group_name_H-M   'P 1'
#
loop_
_entity.id
_entity.type
_entity.pdbx_description
1 polymer ?
#
loop_
_entity_poly.entity_id
_entity_poly.type
_entity_poly.pdbx_seq_one_letter_code
_entity_poly.pdbx_strand_id
1 'polypeptide(L)'
;MIVSITALEHPDGDKWWICYREYNSNKFHFVLMGVDGIIKRDSQNIGPIMHKSSDGFSYQTKFSPDGKTYISGVRGVGLLQFDFDRNNAKLSKMKVIHTTNDSGFVRGICFSPDNRLLYFSQDTNLFQYDLKDSSLLNTPIIVGHVDKRTKTDWPYSLGCMHLGPDCRIYVSPGSTVENMHVIHHPNSKGLACEFEVNAIVMPTRLAWSVPNLMTFRTKKKKKLCD
;
A
#
# COMPACT_ATOMS: atom_id res chain seq x y z
N MET A 1 16.85 9.94 6.32
CA MET A 1 16.43 8.54 6.14
C MET A 1 15.14 8.53 5.33
N ILE A 2 14.99 7.60 4.38
CA ILE A 2 13.79 7.42 3.54
C ILE A 2 12.87 6.43 4.25
N VAL A 3 11.57 6.74 4.33
CA VAL A 3 10.61 5.91 5.09
C VAL A 3 9.82 4.98 4.20
N SER A 4 9.57 5.37 2.96
CA SER A 4 8.82 4.55 2.00
C SER A 4 9.20 4.98 0.59
N ILE A 5 9.29 4.04 -0.30
CA ILE A 5 9.58 4.28 -1.71
C ILE A 5 8.57 3.53 -2.58
N THR A 6 8.05 4.20 -3.58
CA THR A 6 7.20 3.58 -4.62
C THR A 6 7.45 4.26 -5.95
N ALA A 7 7.06 3.63 -7.03
CA ALA A 7 7.23 4.20 -8.34
C ALA A 7 5.97 4.05 -9.19
N LEU A 8 5.83 4.94 -10.18
CA LEU A 8 4.72 4.97 -11.12
C LEU A 8 5.25 5.36 -12.51
N GLU A 9 4.77 4.68 -13.54
CA GLU A 9 5.09 5.02 -14.92
C GLU A 9 4.55 6.42 -15.27
N HIS A 10 5.39 7.25 -15.88
CA HIS A 10 4.99 8.56 -16.40
C HIS A 10 3.99 8.39 -17.56
N PRO A 11 3.09 9.35 -17.83
CA PRO A 11 2.10 9.24 -18.91
C PRO A 11 2.67 9.01 -20.31
N ASP A 12 3.89 9.44 -20.59
CA ASP A 12 4.57 9.19 -21.88
C ASP A 12 5.01 7.73 -22.06
N GLY A 13 5.13 6.97 -20.93
CA GLY A 13 5.40 5.54 -20.89
C GLY A 13 6.86 5.10 -21.02
N ASP A 14 7.78 6.03 -21.11
CA ASP A 14 9.22 5.75 -21.25
C ASP A 14 10.00 6.19 -20.01
N LYS A 15 9.32 6.83 -19.07
CA LYS A 15 9.87 7.37 -17.83
C LYS A 15 9.10 6.89 -16.62
N TRP A 16 9.71 7.06 -15.46
CA TRP A 16 9.15 6.63 -14.18
C TRP A 16 9.29 7.71 -13.13
N TRP A 17 8.22 8.00 -12.44
CA TRP A 17 8.28 8.74 -11.19
C TRP A 17 8.63 7.79 -10.05
N ILE A 18 9.71 8.08 -9.34
CA ILE A 18 10.05 7.47 -8.07
C ILE A 18 9.64 8.46 -6.99
N CYS A 19 8.73 8.04 -6.12
CA CYS A 19 8.24 8.85 -5.01
C CYS A 19 8.72 8.25 -3.69
N TYR A 20 9.27 9.10 -2.83
CA TYR A 20 9.62 8.72 -1.47
C TYR A 20 9.38 9.89 -0.51
N ARG A 21 9.17 9.55 0.77
CA ARG A 21 8.95 10.52 1.84
C ARG A 21 10.17 10.58 2.74
N GLU A 22 10.50 11.79 3.17
CA GLU A 22 11.57 12.03 4.13
C GLU A 22 11.10 11.69 5.54
N TYR A 23 12.01 11.05 6.31
CA TYR A 23 11.74 10.68 7.69
C TYR A 23 11.61 11.92 8.58
N ASN A 24 10.71 11.91 9.54
CA ASN A 24 10.43 13.00 10.48
C ASN A 24 10.09 14.32 9.76
N SER A 25 9.36 14.22 8.67
CA SER A 25 9.04 15.34 7.78
C SER A 25 7.69 15.11 7.11
N ASN A 26 7.11 16.16 6.53
CA ASN A 26 6.02 16.08 5.57
C ASN A 26 6.49 16.31 4.13
N LYS A 27 7.80 16.17 3.89
CA LYS A 27 8.42 16.39 2.59
C LYS A 27 8.42 15.11 1.76
N PHE A 28 7.81 15.19 0.60
CA PHE A 28 7.85 14.19 -0.44
C PHE A 28 8.86 14.58 -1.50
N HIS A 29 9.59 13.60 -2.00
CA HIS A 29 10.52 13.75 -3.09
C HIS A 29 10.04 12.96 -4.30
N PHE A 30 10.21 13.54 -5.48
CA PHE A 30 9.85 12.96 -6.76
C PHE A 30 11.06 12.99 -7.67
N VAL A 31 11.45 11.81 -8.18
CA VAL A 31 12.55 11.67 -9.12
C VAL A 31 12.00 11.13 -10.42
N LEU A 32 12.13 11.91 -11.50
CA LEU A 32 11.81 11.43 -12.84
C LEU A 32 13.04 10.72 -13.41
N MET A 33 12.88 9.45 -13.72
CA MET A 33 13.92 8.58 -14.28
C MET A 33 13.54 8.13 -15.68
N GLY A 34 14.45 8.26 -16.62
CA GLY A 34 14.37 7.72 -17.97
C GLY A 34 15.42 6.66 -18.21
N VAL A 35 15.57 6.24 -19.46
CA VAL A 35 16.54 5.19 -19.87
C VAL A 35 17.99 5.59 -19.60
N ASP A 36 18.31 6.87 -19.73
CA ASP A 36 19.66 7.40 -19.52
C ASP A 36 19.92 7.87 -18.08
N GLY A 37 18.98 7.61 -17.17
CA GLY A 37 19.10 7.97 -15.76
C GLY A 37 18.12 9.05 -15.29
N ILE A 38 18.55 9.83 -14.28
CA ILE A 38 17.71 10.84 -13.65
C ILE A 38 17.58 12.08 -14.54
N ILE A 39 16.31 12.41 -14.88
CA ILE A 39 15.96 13.57 -15.71
C ILE A 39 15.65 14.80 -14.83
N LYS A 40 14.88 14.59 -13.73
CA LYS A 40 14.40 15.68 -12.86
C LYS A 40 14.30 15.21 -11.42
N ARG A 41 14.53 16.14 -10.50
CA ARG A 41 14.19 15.98 -9.08
C ARG A 41 13.29 17.12 -8.66
N ASP A 42 12.27 16.80 -7.88
CA ASP A 42 11.32 17.75 -7.34
C ASP A 42 10.96 17.38 -5.90
N SER A 43 10.36 18.29 -5.15
CA SER A 43 9.89 18.01 -3.80
C SER A 43 8.68 18.88 -3.44
N GLN A 44 7.86 18.37 -2.50
CA GLN A 44 6.68 19.05 -2.01
C GLN A 44 6.47 18.77 -0.53
N ASN A 45 6.11 19.79 0.24
CA ASN A 45 5.65 19.63 1.63
C ASN A 45 4.14 19.57 1.64
N ILE A 46 3.57 18.45 2.12
CA ILE A 46 2.12 18.26 2.21
C ILE A 46 1.76 17.24 3.29
N GLY A 47 0.65 17.47 3.99
CA GLY A 47 0.17 16.59 5.04
C GLY A 47 0.87 16.75 6.37
N PRO A 48 0.58 15.88 7.36
CA PRO A 48 1.16 15.95 8.69
C PRO A 48 2.65 15.60 8.68
N ILE A 49 3.39 16.15 9.62
CA ILE A 49 4.77 15.71 9.88
C ILE A 49 4.70 14.31 10.51
N MET A 50 5.50 13.38 10.00
CA MET A 50 5.67 12.08 10.67
C MET A 50 6.56 12.27 11.88
N HIS A 51 6.00 12.11 13.07
CA HIS A 51 6.78 12.21 14.31
C HIS A 51 7.76 11.04 14.44
N LYS A 52 8.87 11.34 15.10
CA LYS A 52 9.91 10.41 15.48
C LYS A 52 9.31 9.33 16.39
N SER A 53 8.89 8.20 15.85
CA SER A 53 8.60 7.03 16.66
C SER A 53 9.85 6.17 16.73
N SER A 54 10.09 5.59 17.91
CA SER A 54 11.25 4.75 18.22
C SER A 54 11.45 3.54 17.31
N ASP A 55 10.46 3.23 16.50
CA ASP A 55 10.40 1.97 15.75
C ASP A 55 10.52 2.21 14.25
N GLY A 56 11.46 2.86 13.76
CA GLY A 56 11.93 3.07 12.37
C GLY A 56 11.33 2.26 11.20
N PHE A 57 10.13 1.70 11.36
CA PHE A 57 9.49 0.87 10.35
C PHE A 57 8.85 1.73 9.26
N SER A 58 9.25 1.47 8.03
CA SER A 58 8.63 2.07 6.85
C SER A 58 7.27 1.40 6.60
N TYR A 59 6.25 2.23 6.45
CA TYR A 59 4.92 1.77 6.04
C TYR A 59 4.85 1.67 4.53
N GLN A 60 4.07 0.72 4.04
CA GLN A 60 3.84 0.60 2.62
C GLN A 60 3.08 1.82 2.09
N THR A 61 3.47 2.27 0.91
CA THR A 61 2.77 3.31 0.14
C THR A 61 2.49 2.79 -1.26
N LYS A 62 1.38 3.22 -1.84
CA LYS A 62 0.97 2.75 -3.17
C LYS A 62 0.34 3.86 -4.00
N PHE A 63 0.62 3.83 -5.29
CA PHE A 63 -0.21 4.48 -6.29
C PHE A 63 -1.36 3.56 -6.70
N SER A 64 -2.51 4.16 -7.02
CA SER A 64 -3.62 3.43 -7.63
C SER A 64 -3.25 2.91 -9.03
N PRO A 65 -3.93 1.87 -9.52
CA PRO A 65 -3.71 1.33 -10.88
C PRO A 65 -3.80 2.36 -11.99
N ASP A 66 -4.70 3.34 -11.87
CA ASP A 66 -4.83 4.44 -12.84
C ASP A 66 -3.83 5.58 -12.62
N GLY A 67 -3.05 5.51 -11.55
CA GLY A 67 -2.02 6.48 -11.20
C GLY A 67 -2.54 7.84 -10.75
N LYS A 68 -3.82 7.97 -10.40
CA LYS A 68 -4.44 9.25 -9.99
C LYS A 68 -4.48 9.44 -8.48
N THR A 69 -4.31 8.36 -7.73
CA THR A 69 -4.39 8.36 -6.26
C THR A 69 -3.09 7.84 -5.66
N TYR A 70 -2.64 8.48 -4.61
CA TYR A 70 -1.52 8.02 -3.77
C TYR A 70 -2.03 7.77 -2.35
N ILE A 71 -1.72 6.59 -1.81
CA ILE A 71 -2.06 6.22 -0.43
C ILE A 71 -0.79 6.04 0.37
N SER A 72 -0.79 6.57 1.58
CA SER A 72 0.31 6.45 2.54
C SER A 72 -0.20 6.12 3.93
N GLY A 73 0.34 5.09 4.54
CA GLY A 73 0.16 4.83 5.97
C GLY A 73 1.04 5.76 6.79
N VAL A 74 0.50 6.33 7.87
CA VAL A 74 1.24 7.20 8.80
C VAL A 74 0.89 6.79 10.23
N ARG A 75 1.89 6.41 11.00
CA ARG A 75 1.68 6.01 12.41
C ARG A 75 1.07 7.16 13.21
N GLY A 76 0.13 6.83 14.10
CA GLY A 76 -0.59 7.81 14.92
C GLY A 76 -1.56 8.71 14.17
N VAL A 77 -1.62 8.58 12.85
CA VAL A 77 -2.57 9.31 12.00
C VAL A 77 -3.51 8.36 11.29
N GLY A 78 -2.98 7.34 10.61
CA GLY A 78 -3.75 6.35 9.87
C GLY A 78 -3.40 6.30 8.38
N LEU A 79 -4.42 6.19 7.53
CA LEU A 79 -4.28 6.20 6.07
C LEU A 79 -4.58 7.57 5.49
N LEU A 80 -3.62 8.09 4.77
CA LEU A 80 -3.75 9.34 4.01
C LEU A 80 -3.94 9.03 2.53
N GLN A 81 -4.95 9.64 1.94
CA GLN A 81 -5.21 9.65 0.49
C GLN A 81 -4.85 11.02 -0.08
N PHE A 82 -4.24 11.02 -1.24
CA PHE A 82 -3.94 12.21 -2.03
C PHE A 82 -4.37 11.99 -3.48
N ASP A 83 -4.84 13.05 -4.14
CA ASP A 83 -4.87 13.09 -5.61
C ASP A 83 -3.44 13.26 -6.11
N PHE A 84 -3.09 12.59 -7.20
CA PHE A 84 -1.76 12.66 -7.82
C PHE A 84 -1.82 13.09 -9.27
N ASP A 85 -1.13 14.18 -9.60
CA ASP A 85 -0.89 14.63 -10.98
C ASP A 85 0.37 13.95 -11.51
N ARG A 86 0.18 12.98 -12.41
CA ARG A 86 1.27 12.20 -13.02
C ARG A 86 2.17 13.00 -13.96
N ASN A 87 1.66 14.11 -14.54
CA ASN A 87 2.45 14.93 -15.46
C ASN A 87 3.49 15.75 -14.70
N ASN A 88 3.10 16.27 -13.54
CA ASN A 88 3.88 17.21 -12.76
C ASN A 88 4.43 16.64 -11.44
N ALA A 89 4.10 15.38 -11.12
CA ALA A 89 4.41 14.73 -9.83
C ALA A 89 3.93 15.56 -8.63
N LYS A 90 2.66 15.94 -8.63
CA LYS A 90 2.11 16.79 -7.59
C LYS A 90 1.01 16.09 -6.80
N LEU A 91 1.16 16.08 -5.48
CA LEU A 91 0.13 15.62 -4.54
C LEU A 91 -0.81 16.79 -4.19
N SER A 92 -2.09 16.50 -4.04
CA SER A 92 -3.12 17.48 -3.65
C SER A 92 -4.29 16.82 -2.93
N LYS A 93 -5.22 17.61 -2.41
CA LYS A 93 -6.49 17.17 -1.80
C LYS A 93 -6.33 16.03 -0.79
N MET A 94 -5.44 16.22 0.17
CA MET A 94 -5.24 15.24 1.24
C MET A 94 -6.54 14.95 2.00
N LYS A 95 -6.81 13.66 2.21
CA LYS A 95 -7.88 13.16 3.10
C LYS A 95 -7.31 12.11 4.06
N VAL A 96 -7.84 12.07 5.29
CA VAL A 96 -7.64 10.94 6.20
C VAL A 96 -8.82 10.00 5.97
N ILE A 97 -8.57 8.81 5.45
CA ILE A 97 -9.62 7.81 5.13
C ILE A 97 -9.75 6.73 6.20
N HIS A 98 -8.78 6.64 7.08
CA HIS A 98 -8.81 5.76 8.26
C HIS A 98 -7.90 6.35 9.33
N THR A 99 -8.38 6.39 10.57
CA THR A 99 -7.60 6.87 11.72
C THR A 99 -7.06 5.71 12.54
N THR A 100 -5.84 5.87 13.05
CA THR A 100 -5.25 4.95 14.03
C THR A 100 -4.93 5.70 15.32
N ASN A 101 -4.94 4.99 16.45
CA ASN A 101 -4.41 5.54 17.70
C ASN A 101 -2.87 5.61 17.65
N ASP A 102 -2.27 6.22 18.67
CA ASP A 102 -0.82 6.48 18.73
C ASP A 102 0.05 5.21 18.59
N SER A 103 -0.46 4.05 18.99
CA SER A 103 0.22 2.75 18.87
C SER A 103 -0.14 2.01 17.58
N GLY A 104 -1.23 2.40 16.91
CA GLY A 104 -1.72 1.75 15.70
C GLY A 104 -0.93 2.16 14.45
N PHE A 105 -0.71 1.21 13.56
CA PHE A 105 -0.07 1.47 12.28
C PHE A 105 -0.61 0.54 11.19
N VAL A 106 -0.77 1.11 10.01
CA VAL A 106 -1.10 0.37 8.79
C VAL A 106 0.18 -0.14 8.17
N ARG A 107 0.30 -1.46 7.98
CA ARG A 107 1.52 -2.10 7.42
C ARG A 107 1.45 -2.29 5.93
N GLY A 108 0.43 -3.01 5.47
CA GLY A 108 0.22 -3.33 4.06
C GLY A 108 -0.87 -2.48 3.43
N ILE A 109 -0.67 -2.13 2.16
CA ILE A 109 -1.63 -1.37 1.35
C ILE A 109 -1.63 -1.95 -0.06
N CYS A 110 -2.81 -2.25 -0.60
CA CYS A 110 -2.95 -2.69 -1.97
C CYS A 110 -4.31 -2.26 -2.55
N PHE A 111 -4.31 -1.83 -3.81
CA PHE A 111 -5.55 -1.58 -4.53
C PHE A 111 -6.05 -2.85 -5.22
N SER A 112 -7.37 -2.95 -5.37
CA SER A 112 -7.95 -3.92 -6.30
C SER A 112 -7.56 -3.61 -7.74
N PRO A 113 -7.51 -4.64 -8.63
CA PRO A 113 -7.19 -4.45 -10.05
C PRO A 113 -8.09 -3.44 -10.77
N ASP A 114 -9.37 -3.39 -10.42
CA ASP A 114 -10.39 -2.49 -10.98
C ASP A 114 -10.33 -1.06 -10.42
N ASN A 115 -9.39 -0.78 -9.52
CA ASN A 115 -9.19 0.55 -8.93
C ASN A 115 -10.33 1.03 -8.01
N ARG A 116 -11.22 0.14 -7.59
CA ARG A 116 -12.37 0.48 -6.76
C ARG A 116 -12.11 0.27 -5.27
N LEU A 117 -11.49 -0.85 -4.92
CA LEU A 117 -11.32 -1.24 -3.52
C LEU A 117 -9.87 -1.04 -3.08
N LEU A 118 -9.71 -0.56 -1.86
CA LEU A 118 -8.43 -0.44 -1.19
C LEU A 118 -8.38 -1.44 -0.03
N TYR A 119 -7.37 -2.29 -0.02
CA TYR A 119 -7.07 -3.19 1.08
C TYR A 119 -5.94 -2.63 1.92
N PHE A 120 -6.06 -2.75 3.24
CA PHE A 120 -4.97 -2.43 4.14
C PHE A 120 -4.99 -3.30 5.38
N SER A 121 -3.81 -3.56 5.93
CA SER A 121 -3.63 -4.34 7.14
C SER A 121 -3.32 -3.44 8.34
N GLN A 122 -3.99 -3.70 9.46
CA GLN A 122 -3.67 -3.10 10.74
C GLN A 122 -3.68 -4.21 11.79
N ASP A 123 -2.55 -4.44 12.42
CA ASP A 123 -2.34 -5.53 13.37
C ASP A 123 -2.72 -6.89 12.77
N THR A 124 -3.73 -7.56 13.34
CA THR A 124 -4.24 -8.85 12.88
C THR A 124 -5.38 -8.74 11.87
N ASN A 125 -5.89 -7.54 11.61
CA ASN A 125 -7.07 -7.33 10.79
C ASN A 125 -6.72 -6.91 9.36
N LEU A 126 -7.47 -7.46 8.41
CA LEU A 126 -7.51 -7.01 7.02
C LEU A 126 -8.77 -6.17 6.81
N PHE A 127 -8.56 -4.95 6.37
CA PHE A 127 -9.63 -4.00 6.06
C PHE A 127 -9.79 -3.83 4.55
N GLN A 128 -11.02 -3.54 4.15
CA GLN A 128 -11.39 -3.13 2.80
C GLN A 128 -12.14 -1.80 2.83
N TYR A 129 -11.80 -0.89 1.94
CA TYR A 129 -12.43 0.42 1.79
C TYR A 129 -12.87 0.62 0.33
N ASP A 130 -14.13 1.04 0.12
CA ASP A 130 -14.66 1.32 -1.23
C ASP A 130 -14.37 2.78 -1.60
N LEU A 131 -13.41 3.00 -2.49
CA LEU A 131 -12.97 4.32 -2.92
C LEU A 131 -14.03 5.07 -3.77
N LYS A 132 -15.02 4.35 -4.31
CA LYS A 132 -16.10 4.95 -5.11
C LYS A 132 -17.36 5.25 -4.31
N ASP A 133 -17.44 4.75 -3.10
CA ASP A 133 -18.55 5.06 -2.20
C ASP A 133 -18.35 6.45 -1.61
N SER A 134 -19.17 7.41 -2.05
CA SER A 134 -19.15 8.80 -1.59
C SER A 134 -20.04 9.06 -0.37
N SER A 135 -20.66 8.04 0.20
CA SER A 135 -21.50 8.19 1.38
C SER A 135 -20.69 8.67 2.59
N LEU A 136 -21.30 9.47 3.46
CA LEU A 136 -20.69 9.91 4.71
C LEU A 136 -20.45 8.75 5.70
N LEU A 137 -21.11 7.60 5.45
CA LEU A 137 -20.98 6.38 6.23
C LEU A 137 -19.95 5.41 5.64
N ASN A 138 -19.23 5.81 4.58
CA ASN A 138 -18.20 4.96 3.99
C ASN A 138 -17.04 4.80 4.97
N THR A 139 -17.05 3.70 5.67
CA THR A 139 -16.00 3.29 6.62
C THR A 139 -15.37 1.99 6.15
N PRO A 140 -14.08 1.77 6.44
CA PRO A 140 -13.43 0.49 6.17
C PRO A 140 -14.15 -0.64 6.92
N ILE A 141 -14.35 -1.74 6.23
CA ILE A 141 -14.92 -2.97 6.82
C ILE A 141 -13.83 -4.03 7.01
N ILE A 142 -13.92 -4.82 8.06
CA ILE A 142 -13.02 -5.96 8.27
C ILE A 142 -13.50 -7.10 7.34
N VAL A 143 -12.58 -7.56 6.48
CA VAL A 143 -12.82 -8.66 5.54
C VAL A 143 -12.03 -9.92 5.88
N GLY A 144 -11.20 -9.86 6.92
CA GLY A 144 -10.46 -11.00 7.43
C GLY A 144 -9.60 -10.65 8.63
N HIS A 145 -9.16 -11.68 9.34
CA HIS A 145 -8.20 -11.51 10.43
C HIS A 145 -7.33 -12.76 10.56
N VAL A 146 -6.23 -12.64 11.28
CA VAL A 146 -5.36 -13.74 11.69
C VAL A 146 -5.33 -13.81 13.22
N ASP A 147 -5.37 -15.03 13.76
CA ASP A 147 -5.29 -15.23 15.20
C ASP A 147 -3.90 -14.87 15.73
N LYS A 148 -3.86 -14.21 16.87
CA LYS A 148 -2.60 -13.98 17.60
C LYS A 148 -2.05 -15.33 18.05
N ARG A 149 -0.97 -15.77 17.43
CA ARG A 149 -0.27 -16.97 17.91
C ARG A 149 0.46 -16.65 19.20
N THR A 150 0.10 -17.36 20.28
CA THR A 150 0.63 -17.16 21.63
C THR A 150 2.01 -17.76 21.86
N LYS A 151 2.59 -18.49 20.89
CA LYS A 151 3.81 -19.29 21.03
C LYS A 151 5.02 -18.80 20.23
N THR A 152 4.95 -17.61 19.63
CA THR A 152 6.10 -17.02 18.93
C THR A 152 6.56 -15.77 19.66
N ASP A 153 7.87 -15.53 19.68
CA ASP A 153 8.51 -14.37 20.32
C ASP A 153 8.05 -13.00 19.73
N TRP A 154 7.31 -13.03 18.62
CA TRP A 154 6.78 -11.85 17.93
C TRP A 154 5.28 -11.99 17.67
N PRO A 155 4.48 -10.94 17.94
CA PRO A 155 3.04 -10.99 17.68
C PRO A 155 2.76 -11.24 16.20
N TYR A 156 1.94 -12.24 15.93
CA TYR A 156 1.45 -12.56 14.61
C TYR A 156 0.56 -11.41 14.11
N SER A 157 0.85 -10.89 12.94
CA SER A 157 0.11 -9.77 12.34
C SER A 157 0.12 -9.90 10.82
N LEU A 158 -0.70 -9.12 10.13
CA LEU A 158 -0.65 -8.99 8.69
C LEU A 158 0.39 -7.95 8.28
N GLY A 159 1.20 -8.28 7.29
CA GLY A 159 2.29 -7.45 6.78
C GLY A 159 1.94 -6.71 5.49
N CYS A 160 2.94 -6.54 4.63
CA CYS A 160 2.81 -5.87 3.34
C CYS A 160 1.98 -6.66 2.34
N MET A 161 1.42 -5.96 1.35
CA MET A 161 0.57 -6.54 0.32
C MET A 161 1.11 -6.28 -1.08
N HIS A 162 0.86 -7.22 -1.98
CA HIS A 162 1.23 -7.09 -3.38
C HIS A 162 0.20 -7.75 -4.29
N LEU A 163 -0.19 -7.06 -5.36
CA LEU A 163 -1.01 -7.63 -6.42
C LEU A 163 -0.14 -8.49 -7.32
N GLY A 164 -0.48 -9.76 -7.43
CA GLY A 164 0.18 -10.70 -8.32
C GLY A 164 -0.27 -10.58 -9.78
N PRO A 165 0.48 -11.20 -10.70
CA PRO A 165 0.13 -11.22 -12.12
C PRO A 165 -1.13 -12.05 -12.43
N ASP A 166 -1.56 -12.87 -11.50
CA ASP A 166 -2.78 -13.68 -11.52
C ASP A 166 -3.99 -12.96 -10.91
N CYS A 167 -3.84 -11.64 -10.63
CA CYS A 167 -4.90 -10.77 -10.13
C CYS A 167 -5.34 -11.04 -8.69
N ARG A 168 -4.63 -11.85 -7.95
CA ARG A 168 -4.79 -12.05 -6.51
C ARG A 168 -3.90 -11.09 -5.73
N ILE A 169 -4.31 -10.75 -4.51
CA ILE A 169 -3.45 -9.99 -3.61
C ILE A 169 -2.81 -10.94 -2.62
N TYR A 170 -1.49 -10.91 -2.59
CA TYR A 170 -0.66 -11.66 -1.65
C TYR A 170 -0.34 -10.79 -0.45
N VAL A 171 -0.57 -11.34 0.74
CA VAL A 171 -0.39 -10.65 2.01
C VAL A 171 0.69 -11.37 2.80
N SER A 172 1.81 -10.69 3.07
CA SER A 172 2.86 -11.28 3.89
C SER A 172 2.42 -11.40 5.34
N PRO A 173 2.92 -12.39 6.07
CA PRO A 173 2.81 -12.39 7.52
C PRO A 173 3.64 -11.22 8.08
N GLY A 174 3.15 -10.60 9.14
CA GLY A 174 3.91 -9.58 9.88
C GLY A 174 4.94 -10.18 10.85
N SER A 175 5.37 -11.41 10.61
CA SER A 175 6.29 -12.18 11.44
C SER A 175 7.10 -13.13 10.56
N THR A 176 8.14 -13.73 11.11
CA THR A 176 9.00 -14.69 10.40
C THR A 176 8.37 -16.07 10.41
N VAL A 177 7.52 -16.36 9.42
CA VAL A 177 6.83 -17.65 9.25
C VAL A 177 6.88 -18.12 7.80
N GLU A 178 6.51 -19.37 7.56
CA GLU A 178 6.56 -20.03 6.24
C GLU A 178 5.24 -19.91 5.46
N ASN A 179 4.29 -19.14 5.93
CA ASN A 179 2.98 -19.05 5.32
C ASN A 179 2.72 -17.65 4.76
N MET A 180 2.00 -17.59 3.64
CA MET A 180 1.50 -16.37 3.02
C MET A 180 -0.02 -16.44 2.91
N HIS A 181 -0.70 -15.32 3.06
CA HIS A 181 -2.14 -15.22 2.91
C HIS A 181 -2.51 -14.69 1.52
N VAL A 182 -3.72 -14.96 1.06
CA VAL A 182 -4.18 -14.59 -0.28
C VAL A 182 -5.59 -13.99 -0.21
N ILE A 183 -5.82 -12.92 -0.96
CA ILE A 183 -7.15 -12.42 -1.33
C ILE A 183 -7.41 -12.91 -2.75
N HIS A 184 -8.36 -13.82 -2.92
CA HIS A 184 -8.60 -14.51 -4.20
C HIS A 184 -9.34 -13.65 -5.20
N HIS A 185 -10.34 -12.88 -4.74
CA HIS A 185 -11.21 -12.05 -5.57
C HIS A 185 -11.16 -10.57 -5.15
N PRO A 186 -10.03 -9.87 -5.38
CA PRO A 186 -9.82 -8.52 -4.83
C PRO A 186 -10.75 -7.44 -5.41
N ASN A 187 -11.48 -7.72 -6.50
CA ASN A 187 -12.52 -6.81 -7.01
C ASN A 187 -13.88 -6.98 -6.32
N SER A 188 -14.03 -8.00 -5.46
CA SER A 188 -15.28 -8.30 -4.76
C SER A 188 -15.38 -7.57 -3.42
N LYS A 189 -16.56 -6.99 -3.12
CA LYS A 189 -16.80 -6.26 -1.88
C LYS A 189 -17.11 -7.23 -0.71
N GLY A 190 -16.60 -6.91 0.46
CA GLY A 190 -16.83 -7.66 1.68
C GLY A 190 -16.18 -9.04 1.66
N LEU A 191 -16.80 -10.00 2.33
CA LEU A 191 -16.28 -11.38 2.45
C LEU A 191 -16.19 -12.12 1.10
N ALA A 192 -16.91 -11.67 0.07
CA ALA A 192 -16.79 -12.21 -1.27
C ALA A 192 -15.41 -11.99 -1.91
N CYS A 193 -14.53 -11.21 -1.29
CA CYS A 193 -13.12 -11.10 -1.72
C CYS A 193 -12.32 -12.38 -1.42
N GLU A 194 -12.84 -13.27 -0.59
CA GLU A 194 -12.26 -14.56 -0.19
C GLU A 194 -10.81 -14.43 0.32
N PHE A 195 -10.66 -13.86 1.51
CA PHE A 195 -9.37 -13.82 2.19
C PHE A 195 -9.09 -15.18 2.83
N GLU A 196 -8.04 -15.86 2.35
CA GLU A 196 -7.56 -17.14 2.85
C GLU A 196 -6.28 -16.96 3.67
N VAL A 197 -6.35 -17.40 4.94
CA VAL A 197 -5.22 -17.38 5.88
C VAL A 197 -4.34 -18.60 5.63
N ASN A 198 -3.01 -18.39 5.52
CA ASN A 198 -2.02 -19.46 5.26
C ASN A 198 -2.26 -20.23 3.95
N ALA A 199 -2.76 -19.56 2.93
CA ALA A 199 -3.08 -20.13 1.63
C ALA A 199 -1.87 -20.76 0.91
N ILE A 200 -0.65 -20.26 1.18
CA ILE A 200 0.57 -20.74 0.54
C ILE A 200 1.60 -21.08 1.62
N VAL A 201 2.17 -22.27 1.52
CA VAL A 201 3.33 -22.67 2.32
C VAL A 201 4.59 -22.38 1.51
N MET A 202 5.48 -21.58 2.06
CA MET A 202 6.74 -21.20 1.44
C MET A 202 7.86 -22.17 1.84
N PRO A 203 8.82 -22.43 0.96
CA PRO A 203 9.93 -23.35 1.27
C PRO A 203 10.89 -22.81 2.34
N THR A 204 10.82 -21.52 2.61
CA THR A 204 11.63 -20.82 3.62
C THR A 204 10.79 -19.76 4.32
N ARG A 205 11.23 -19.34 5.49
CA ARG A 205 10.55 -18.28 6.26
C ARG A 205 10.59 -16.95 5.54
N LEU A 206 9.44 -16.31 5.47
CA LEU A 206 9.31 -14.94 4.99
C LEU A 206 9.61 -13.96 6.13
N ALA A 207 10.38 -12.93 5.85
CA ALA A 207 10.61 -11.83 6.78
C ALA A 207 9.77 -10.61 6.38
N TRP A 208 8.78 -10.26 7.17
CA TRP A 208 8.06 -8.98 7.22
C TRP A 208 7.44 -8.41 5.93
N SER A 209 8.00 -8.62 4.75
CA SER A 209 7.51 -7.95 3.55
C SER A 209 7.63 -8.80 2.29
N VAL A 210 6.72 -8.56 1.36
CA VAL A 210 6.87 -8.90 -0.06
C VAL A 210 7.57 -7.76 -0.78
N PRO A 211 8.29 -8.02 -1.88
CA PRO A 211 8.91 -6.97 -2.67
C PRO A 211 7.90 -5.89 -3.07
N ASN A 212 8.26 -4.62 -2.92
CA ASN A 212 7.40 -3.50 -3.33
C ASN A 212 7.55 -3.26 -4.84
N LEU A 213 7.26 -4.28 -5.62
CA LEU A 213 7.32 -4.21 -7.08
C LEU A 213 6.14 -3.43 -7.64
N MET A 214 6.36 -2.78 -8.76
CA MET A 214 5.28 -2.14 -9.49
C MET A 214 4.49 -3.19 -10.26
N THR A 215 3.19 -3.20 -10.05
CA THR A 215 2.27 -4.14 -10.68
C THR A 215 1.59 -3.59 -11.92
N PHE A 216 1.66 -2.28 -12.14
CA PHE A 216 0.89 -1.64 -13.20
C PHE A 216 1.78 -0.99 -14.24
N ARG A 217 1.59 -1.40 -15.50
CA ARG A 217 2.09 -0.72 -16.69
C ARG A 217 0.90 -0.03 -17.35
N THR A 218 0.88 1.28 -17.32
CA THR A 218 -0.26 2.08 -17.76
C THR A 218 -0.41 2.17 -19.28
N LYS A 219 0.64 1.89 -20.04
CA LYS A 219 0.62 1.96 -21.52
C LYS A 219 0.27 0.66 -22.24
N LYS A 220 0.53 -0.51 -21.67
CA LYS A 220 0.11 -1.74 -22.34
C LYS A 220 -1.35 -2.01 -22.06
N LYS A 221 -2.16 -1.95 -23.12
CA LYS A 221 -3.61 -2.20 -23.18
C LYS A 221 -4.05 -3.61 -22.73
N LYS A 222 -3.18 -4.46 -22.28
CA LYS A 222 -3.58 -5.71 -21.65
C LYS A 222 -3.83 -5.38 -20.17
N LYS A 223 -5.10 -5.27 -19.80
CA LYS A 223 -5.47 -5.32 -18.39
C LYS A 223 -4.79 -6.56 -17.81
N LEU A 224 -4.04 -6.37 -16.74
CA LEU A 224 -3.42 -7.51 -16.02
C LEU A 224 -4.50 -8.44 -15.45
N CYS A 225 -5.71 -7.88 -15.28
CA CYS A 225 -6.84 -8.54 -14.63
C CYS A 225 -8.13 -8.11 -15.34
N ASP A 226 -8.77 -9.01 -16.03
CA ASP A 226 -10.14 -8.87 -16.55
C ASP A 226 -11.16 -9.34 -15.52
#